data_ca8481838d8f8b6c49690b2bdc677965
#
_entry.id   ca8481838d8f8b6c49690b2bdc677965
#
_cell.length_a   1.000
_cell.length_b   1.000
_cell.length_c   1.000
_cell.angle_alpha   90.00
_cell.angle_beta   90.00
_cell.angle_gamma   90.00
#
_symmetry.space_group_name_H-M   'P 1'
#
loop_
_entity.id
_entity.type
_entity.pdbx_description
1 polymer ?
#
loop_
_entity_poly.entity_id
_entity_poly.type
_entity_poly.pdbx_seq_one_letter_code
_entity_poly.pdbx_strand_id
1 'polypeptide(L)'
;RTAHAAKMLGVDTVVGFTGSPIWAYLYSFPPVTEQMIEDGYQEFARRFLPILDEYQKLGIRYALEVHPTEIAFDTISAQRALEALGNHPAFGFNYDPSHLGYQGVDYVDFIYHFSDRIFHVHMKDVYWSDTPKQVGVFGGHVTFGDPRRYWNFRSLGRGCINFEEIIRALNAIGYQGPLSVEWEDSAMDREHGALESCEFVKQIDFQPSAHAFDACFEKK
;
A
#
# COMPACT_ATOMS: atom_id res chain seq x y z
N ARG A 1 6.63 15.35 16.46
CA ARG A 1 8.10 15.42 16.22
C ARG A 1 8.43 15.05 14.77
N THR A 2 7.96 13.90 14.26
CA THR A 2 8.27 13.42 12.89
C THR A 2 7.87 14.45 11.82
N ALA A 3 6.65 15.00 11.87
CA ALA A 3 6.20 16.02 10.93
C ALA A 3 7.08 17.29 10.94
N HIS A 4 7.52 17.74 12.13
CA HIS A 4 8.45 18.87 12.24
C HIS A 4 9.82 18.55 11.63
N ALA A 5 10.33 17.32 11.84
CA ALA A 5 11.58 16.89 11.22
C ALA A 5 11.47 16.82 9.70
N ALA A 6 10.35 16.27 9.17
CA ALA A 6 10.05 16.25 7.75
C ALA A 6 10.05 17.67 7.15
N LYS A 7 9.38 18.62 7.82
CA LYS A 7 9.38 20.03 7.42
C LYS A 7 10.78 20.64 7.37
N MET A 8 11.60 20.35 8.38
CA MET A 8 12.99 20.86 8.42
C MET A 8 13.87 20.27 7.31
N LEU A 9 13.60 19.03 6.91
CA LEU A 9 14.31 18.34 5.85
C LEU A 9 13.76 18.65 4.43
N GLY A 10 12.69 19.44 4.33
CA GLY A 10 12.04 19.73 3.05
C GLY A 10 11.28 18.56 2.44
N VAL A 11 10.89 17.58 3.27
CA VAL A 11 10.08 16.41 2.85
C VAL A 11 8.62 16.72 3.13
N ASP A 12 7.73 16.40 2.21
CA ASP A 12 6.30 16.72 2.28
C ASP A 12 5.41 15.53 2.67
N THR A 13 5.95 14.33 2.70
CA THR A 13 5.21 13.11 2.98
C THR A 13 5.93 12.24 4.02
N VAL A 14 5.19 11.72 4.98
CA VAL A 14 5.66 10.76 5.99
C VAL A 14 4.85 9.50 5.88
N VAL A 15 5.52 8.38 5.65
CA VAL A 15 4.94 7.03 5.67
C VAL A 15 4.89 6.51 7.11
N GLY A 16 3.86 5.77 7.46
CA GLY A 16 3.76 5.15 8.77
C GLY A 16 2.56 4.25 8.96
N PHE A 17 2.46 3.68 10.15
CA PHE A 17 1.39 2.81 10.58
C PHE A 17 0.49 3.50 11.60
N THR A 18 -0.79 3.15 11.59
CA THR A 18 -1.78 3.64 12.54
C THR A 18 -2.03 2.65 13.67
N GLY A 19 -1.73 1.37 13.44
CA GLY A 19 -2.30 0.27 14.17
C GLY A 19 -3.82 0.20 13.97
N SER A 20 -4.47 -0.70 14.71
CA SER A 20 -5.90 -0.86 14.69
C SER A 20 -6.43 -1.29 16.07
N PRO A 21 -7.42 -0.60 16.65
CA PRO A 21 -8.03 -1.03 17.90
C PRO A 21 -8.91 -2.26 17.73
N ILE A 22 -9.23 -2.64 16.50
CA ILE A 22 -10.15 -3.75 16.17
C ILE A 22 -9.49 -4.91 15.42
N TRP A 23 -8.22 -4.79 15.00
CA TRP A 23 -7.57 -5.85 14.22
C TRP A 23 -7.67 -7.23 14.85
N ALA A 24 -7.48 -7.34 16.17
CA ALA A 24 -7.55 -8.61 16.88
C ALA A 24 -8.94 -9.30 16.82
N TYR A 25 -9.98 -8.58 16.43
CA TYR A 25 -11.36 -9.05 16.31
C TYR A 25 -11.78 -9.28 14.85
N LEU A 26 -11.03 -8.77 13.87
CA LEU A 26 -11.32 -8.88 12.44
C LEU A 26 -11.02 -10.29 11.94
N TYR A 27 -11.98 -11.17 12.19
CA TYR A 27 -11.94 -12.55 11.70
C TYR A 27 -13.33 -12.90 11.16
N SER A 28 -13.33 -13.72 10.10
CA SER A 28 -14.57 -14.07 9.41
C SER A 28 -15.58 -14.84 10.27
N PHE A 29 -15.10 -15.43 11.38
CA PHE A 29 -15.94 -16.18 12.31
C PHE A 29 -15.22 -16.34 13.68
N PRO A 30 -15.87 -16.15 14.82
CA PRO A 30 -17.24 -15.68 15.06
C PRO A 30 -17.42 -14.22 14.64
N PRO A 31 -18.66 -13.77 14.47
CA PRO A 31 -18.95 -12.42 14.03
C PRO A 31 -18.48 -11.37 15.02
N VAL A 32 -17.85 -10.35 14.52
CA VAL A 32 -17.67 -9.05 15.16
C VAL A 32 -18.94 -8.24 14.90
N THR A 33 -19.46 -7.55 15.87
CA THR A 33 -20.63 -6.70 15.66
C THR A 33 -20.25 -5.46 14.88
N GLU A 34 -21.17 -4.94 14.05
CA GLU A 34 -20.95 -3.68 13.33
C GLU A 34 -20.63 -2.53 14.31
N GLN A 35 -21.26 -2.51 15.49
CA GLN A 35 -20.97 -1.51 16.50
C GLN A 35 -19.52 -1.56 16.99
N MET A 36 -18.95 -2.77 17.20
CA MET A 36 -17.54 -2.89 17.60
C MET A 36 -16.59 -2.36 16.53
N ILE A 37 -16.92 -2.59 15.25
CA ILE A 37 -16.15 -2.06 14.13
C ILE A 37 -16.25 -0.55 14.08
N GLU A 38 -17.47 0.00 14.19
CA GLU A 38 -17.72 1.44 14.21
C GLU A 38 -16.98 2.14 15.37
N ASP A 39 -17.05 1.59 16.58
CA ASP A 39 -16.34 2.11 17.75
C ASP A 39 -14.82 2.14 17.50
N GLY A 40 -14.30 1.16 16.78
CA GLY A 40 -12.88 1.10 16.37
C GLY A 40 -12.48 2.23 15.44
N TYR A 41 -13.30 2.53 14.43
CA TYR A 41 -13.04 3.66 13.53
C TYR A 41 -13.20 5.01 14.23
N GLN A 42 -14.15 5.15 15.14
CA GLN A 42 -14.30 6.36 15.96
C GLN A 42 -13.09 6.58 16.87
N GLU A 43 -12.56 5.52 17.51
CA GLU A 43 -11.34 5.62 18.33
C GLU A 43 -10.12 5.95 17.49
N PHE A 44 -10.01 5.38 16.30
CA PHE A 44 -8.97 5.75 15.32
C PHE A 44 -9.05 7.24 14.98
N ALA A 45 -10.22 7.73 14.58
CA ALA A 45 -10.43 9.14 14.24
C ALA A 45 -10.12 10.07 15.42
N ARG A 46 -10.58 9.73 16.61
CA ARG A 46 -10.31 10.52 17.83
C ARG A 46 -8.82 10.72 18.09
N ARG A 47 -7.99 9.69 17.78
CA ARG A 47 -6.55 9.76 17.99
C ARG A 47 -5.82 10.45 16.83
N PHE A 48 -6.23 10.17 15.60
CA PHE A 48 -5.48 10.62 14.43
C PHE A 48 -5.84 12.03 13.98
N LEU A 49 -7.07 12.50 14.12
CA LEU A 49 -7.45 13.86 13.71
C LEU A 49 -6.53 14.95 14.28
N PRO A 50 -6.21 14.99 15.59
CA PRO A 50 -5.30 16.01 16.11
C PRO A 50 -3.86 15.91 15.54
N ILE A 51 -3.43 14.70 15.18
CA ILE A 51 -2.13 14.46 14.55
C ILE A 51 -2.15 15.03 13.13
N LEU A 52 -3.19 14.71 12.35
CA LEU A 52 -3.35 15.15 10.97
C LEU A 52 -3.51 16.67 10.86
N ASP A 53 -4.21 17.30 11.81
CA ASP A 53 -4.30 18.75 11.91
C ASP A 53 -2.89 19.38 12.02
N GLU A 54 -2.01 18.78 12.81
CA GLU A 54 -0.63 19.27 12.94
C GLU A 54 0.18 19.01 11.66
N TYR A 55 0.00 17.87 11.02
CA TYR A 55 0.60 17.58 9.72
C TYR A 55 0.17 18.60 8.66
N GLN A 56 -1.13 18.90 8.60
CA GLN A 56 -1.68 19.88 7.66
C GLN A 56 -1.13 21.29 7.90
N LYS A 57 -1.03 21.75 9.15
CA LYS A 57 -0.44 23.05 9.50
C LYS A 57 1.02 23.17 9.04
N LEU A 58 1.74 22.08 9.05
CA LEU A 58 3.14 22.02 8.59
C LEU A 58 3.27 21.85 7.07
N GLY A 59 2.16 21.60 6.36
CA GLY A 59 2.17 21.26 4.93
C GLY A 59 2.75 19.89 4.66
N ILE A 60 2.60 18.95 5.59
CA ILE A 60 3.08 17.57 5.50
C ILE A 60 1.87 16.64 5.35
N ARG A 61 2.01 15.61 4.52
CA ARG A 61 1.02 14.54 4.34
C ARG A 61 1.42 13.30 5.14
N TYR A 62 0.45 12.58 5.64
CA TYR A 62 0.64 11.27 6.27
C TYR A 62 0.12 10.19 5.33
N ALA A 63 0.98 9.28 4.95
CA ALA A 63 0.69 8.14 4.09
C ALA A 63 0.65 6.86 4.92
N LEU A 64 -0.55 6.34 5.21
CA LEU A 64 -0.73 5.06 5.87
C LEU A 64 -0.37 3.93 4.91
N GLU A 65 0.51 3.04 5.30
CA GLU A 65 0.69 1.80 4.57
C GLU A 65 -0.53 0.88 4.78
N VAL A 66 -1.18 0.52 3.66
CA VAL A 66 -2.35 -0.38 3.68
C VAL A 66 -1.86 -1.80 3.92
N HIS A 67 -2.06 -2.27 5.14
CA HIS A 67 -1.38 -3.47 5.66
C HIS A 67 -2.27 -4.21 6.66
N PRO A 68 -2.34 -5.55 6.64
CA PRO A 68 -2.91 -6.33 7.74
C PRO A 68 -2.28 -5.91 9.07
N THR A 69 -3.07 -5.80 10.11
CA THR A 69 -2.84 -5.21 11.43
C THR A 69 -3.15 -3.72 11.55
N GLU A 70 -3.27 -3.01 10.44
CA GLU A 70 -3.63 -1.60 10.41
C GLU A 70 -5.15 -1.40 10.35
N ILE A 71 -5.60 -0.15 10.53
CA ILE A 71 -7.03 0.19 10.40
C ILE A 71 -7.52 0.05 8.95
N ALA A 72 -6.62 0.19 7.97
CA ALA A 72 -6.86 -0.04 6.55
C ALA A 72 -5.97 -1.16 6.05
N PHE A 73 -6.56 -2.25 5.54
CA PHE A 73 -5.87 -3.45 5.06
C PHE A 73 -6.45 -4.00 3.74
N ASP A 74 -7.53 -3.42 3.26
CA ASP A 74 -8.17 -3.67 1.96
C ASP A 74 -8.89 -2.40 1.47
N THR A 75 -9.53 -2.45 0.30
CA THR A 75 -10.23 -1.29 -0.28
C THR A 75 -11.35 -0.78 0.61
N ILE A 76 -12.14 -1.67 1.21
CA ILE A 76 -13.28 -1.28 2.05
C ILE A 76 -12.83 -0.65 3.36
N SER A 77 -11.86 -1.25 4.04
CA SER A 77 -11.31 -0.69 5.28
C SER A 77 -10.58 0.63 5.06
N ALA A 78 -9.89 0.79 3.92
CA ALA A 78 -9.25 2.03 3.51
C ALA A 78 -10.29 3.15 3.27
N GLN A 79 -11.40 2.85 2.57
CA GLN A 79 -12.49 3.77 2.38
C GLN A 79 -13.11 4.22 3.72
N ARG A 80 -13.39 3.27 4.63
CA ARG A 80 -13.92 3.57 5.97
C ARG A 80 -12.95 4.42 6.80
N ALA A 81 -11.65 4.20 6.66
CA ALA A 81 -10.65 5.02 7.37
C ALA A 81 -10.68 6.48 6.89
N LEU A 82 -10.80 6.72 5.59
CA LEU A 82 -10.97 8.06 5.03
C LEU A 82 -12.25 8.71 5.54
N GLU A 83 -13.37 8.00 5.50
CA GLU A 83 -14.67 8.49 5.96
C GLU A 83 -14.67 8.84 7.46
N ALA A 84 -14.09 7.99 8.29
CA ALA A 84 -13.95 8.22 9.72
C ALA A 84 -13.15 9.49 10.04
N LEU A 85 -12.17 9.82 9.20
CA LEU A 85 -11.36 11.04 9.30
C LEU A 85 -12.02 12.24 8.60
N GLY A 86 -13.27 12.15 8.11
CA GLY A 86 -13.92 13.21 7.37
C GLY A 86 -13.18 13.59 6.08
N ASN A 87 -12.51 12.63 5.45
CA ASN A 87 -11.66 12.82 4.27
C ASN A 87 -10.54 13.86 4.48
N HIS A 88 -9.93 13.84 5.67
CA HIS A 88 -8.90 14.82 6.04
C HIS A 88 -7.79 14.91 4.98
N PRO A 89 -7.45 16.12 4.45
CA PRO A 89 -6.57 16.27 3.28
C PRO A 89 -5.12 15.84 3.52
N ALA A 90 -4.65 15.82 4.76
CA ALA A 90 -3.31 15.37 5.09
C ALA A 90 -3.21 13.84 5.23
N PHE A 91 -4.31 13.09 5.08
CA PHE A 91 -4.31 11.62 5.16
C PHE A 91 -4.48 10.99 3.79
N GLY A 92 -3.65 10.02 3.49
CA GLY A 92 -3.70 9.19 2.30
C GLY A 92 -2.93 7.91 2.51
N PHE A 93 -2.55 7.25 1.44
CA PHE A 93 -1.98 5.93 1.48
C PHE A 93 -0.55 5.89 0.94
N ASN A 94 0.27 5.10 1.62
CA ASN A 94 1.43 4.46 1.04
C ASN A 94 0.93 3.14 0.44
N TYR A 95 0.90 3.10 -0.88
CA TYR A 95 0.44 1.94 -1.62
C TYR A 95 1.51 0.85 -1.62
N ASP A 96 1.13 -0.35 -1.19
CA ASP A 96 1.95 -1.56 -1.29
C ASP A 96 1.11 -2.70 -1.89
N PRO A 97 1.43 -3.15 -3.12
CA PRO A 97 0.64 -4.17 -3.79
C PRO A 97 0.75 -5.54 -3.13
N SER A 98 1.85 -5.81 -2.43
CA SER A 98 2.12 -7.13 -1.88
C SER A 98 1.11 -7.51 -0.79
N HIS A 99 0.78 -6.54 0.07
CA HIS A 99 -0.17 -6.74 1.17
C HIS A 99 -1.61 -6.89 0.70
N LEU A 100 -1.96 -6.36 -0.46
CA LEU A 100 -3.26 -6.54 -1.10
C LEU A 100 -3.30 -7.86 -1.89
N GLY A 101 -2.25 -8.15 -2.66
CA GLY A 101 -2.22 -9.25 -3.62
C GLY A 101 -2.43 -10.62 -3.00
N TYR A 102 -1.69 -10.98 -1.93
CA TYR A 102 -1.84 -12.29 -1.30
C TYR A 102 -3.19 -12.48 -0.57
N GLN A 103 -3.88 -11.40 -0.26
CA GLN A 103 -5.24 -11.43 0.30
C GLN A 103 -6.31 -11.65 -0.77
N GLY A 104 -5.96 -11.54 -2.06
CA GLY A 104 -6.92 -11.59 -3.17
C GLY A 104 -7.66 -10.26 -3.38
N VAL A 105 -7.12 -9.15 -2.91
CA VAL A 105 -7.63 -7.81 -3.18
C VAL A 105 -7.07 -7.33 -4.51
N ASP A 106 -7.91 -6.69 -5.34
CA ASP A 106 -7.45 -6.08 -6.58
C ASP A 106 -6.59 -4.85 -6.28
N TYR A 107 -5.28 -5.07 -6.32
CA TYR A 107 -4.28 -4.04 -6.02
C TYR A 107 -4.16 -3.00 -7.13
N VAL A 108 -4.56 -3.29 -8.37
CA VAL A 108 -4.57 -2.31 -9.48
C VAL A 108 -5.78 -1.39 -9.36
N ASP A 109 -6.97 -1.96 -9.12
CA ASP A 109 -8.20 -1.18 -8.89
C ASP A 109 -8.06 -0.25 -7.68
N PHE A 110 -7.33 -0.67 -6.65
CA PHE A 110 -7.03 0.17 -5.48
C PHE A 110 -6.40 1.52 -5.87
N ILE A 111 -5.49 1.54 -6.85
CA ILE A 111 -4.84 2.77 -7.33
C ILE A 111 -5.88 3.71 -7.97
N TYR A 112 -6.77 3.19 -8.81
CA TYR A 112 -7.81 3.98 -9.44
C TYR A 112 -8.85 4.48 -8.44
N HIS A 113 -9.23 3.63 -7.49
CA HIS A 113 -10.22 3.96 -6.46
C HIS A 113 -9.77 5.11 -5.56
N PHE A 114 -8.47 5.15 -5.22
CA PHE A 114 -7.87 6.17 -4.36
C PHE A 114 -6.91 7.09 -5.10
N SER A 115 -7.22 7.46 -6.32
CA SER A 115 -6.33 8.19 -7.23
C SER A 115 -5.79 9.51 -6.67
N ASP A 116 -6.53 10.20 -5.82
CA ASP A 116 -6.13 11.46 -5.17
C ASP A 116 -5.51 11.24 -3.77
N ARG A 117 -5.38 9.99 -3.34
CA ARG A 117 -4.93 9.61 -1.99
C ARG A 117 -3.67 8.74 -1.98
N ILE A 118 -3.13 8.37 -3.12
CA ILE A 118 -1.84 7.68 -3.21
C ILE A 118 -0.73 8.72 -3.04
N PHE A 119 -0.16 8.80 -1.85
CA PHE A 119 0.88 9.77 -1.52
C PHE A 119 2.29 9.21 -1.61
N HIS A 120 2.43 7.90 -1.50
CA HIS A 120 3.68 7.18 -1.65
C HIS A 120 3.41 5.78 -2.22
N VAL A 121 4.44 5.18 -2.82
CA VAL A 121 4.35 3.85 -3.43
C VAL A 121 5.54 3.01 -2.98
N HIS A 122 5.26 1.87 -2.36
CA HIS A 122 6.20 0.78 -2.18
C HIS A 122 6.13 -0.17 -3.36
N MET A 123 7.27 -0.45 -3.93
CA MET A 123 7.47 -1.51 -4.91
C MET A 123 7.94 -2.74 -4.15
N LYS A 124 7.01 -3.66 -3.87
CA LYS A 124 7.23 -4.88 -3.09
C LYS A 124 6.50 -6.04 -3.73
N ASP A 125 7.17 -7.16 -3.85
CA ASP A 125 6.61 -8.34 -4.50
C ASP A 125 6.29 -9.45 -3.50
N VAL A 126 5.31 -10.26 -3.87
CA VAL A 126 4.86 -11.38 -3.08
C VAL A 126 4.47 -12.54 -3.99
N TYR A 127 4.94 -13.72 -3.64
CA TYR A 127 4.49 -14.98 -4.22
C TYR A 127 3.34 -15.55 -3.41
N TRP A 128 2.29 -16.00 -4.07
CA TRP A 128 1.28 -16.88 -3.50
C TRP A 128 1.09 -18.12 -4.37
N SER A 129 0.68 -19.20 -3.75
CA SER A 129 0.52 -20.49 -4.42
C SER A 129 -0.80 -20.55 -5.18
N ASP A 130 -0.78 -21.06 -6.39
CA ASP A 130 -1.95 -21.43 -7.18
C ASP A 130 -2.61 -22.75 -6.73
N THR A 131 -1.94 -23.47 -5.84
CA THR A 131 -2.41 -24.73 -5.28
C THR A 131 -2.48 -24.68 -3.75
N PRO A 132 -3.37 -25.49 -3.14
CA PRO A 132 -3.46 -25.57 -1.68
C PRO A 132 -2.13 -25.91 -1.01
N LYS A 133 -1.86 -25.29 0.15
CA LYS A 133 -0.69 -25.55 1.00
C LYS A 133 -1.13 -26.05 2.37
N GLN A 134 -0.15 -26.51 3.18
CA GLN A 134 -0.41 -26.92 4.56
C GLN A 134 -0.75 -25.73 5.47
N VAL A 135 -0.25 -24.53 5.12
CA VAL A 135 -0.50 -23.27 5.82
C VAL A 135 -1.20 -22.32 4.88
N GLY A 136 -2.37 -21.85 5.28
CA GLY A 136 -3.18 -20.92 4.50
C GLY A 136 -2.72 -19.45 4.62
N VAL A 137 -3.60 -18.52 4.24
CA VAL A 137 -3.31 -17.09 4.20
C VAL A 137 -2.91 -16.50 5.58
N PHE A 138 -3.42 -17.07 6.68
CA PHE A 138 -3.08 -16.66 8.05
C PHE A 138 -1.73 -17.21 8.55
N GLY A 139 -0.77 -17.34 7.71
CA GLY A 139 0.49 -18.06 7.93
C GLY A 139 1.46 -17.51 8.98
N GLY A 140 1.09 -16.50 9.77
CA GLY A 140 1.98 -15.82 10.71
C GLY A 140 2.61 -16.69 11.83
N HIS A 141 2.10 -17.89 12.05
CA HIS A 141 2.65 -18.88 13.00
C HIS A 141 3.78 -19.74 12.40
N VAL A 142 4.12 -19.55 11.13
CA VAL A 142 5.18 -20.28 10.43
C VAL A 142 6.16 -19.27 9.83
N THR A 143 7.45 -19.52 9.99
CA THR A 143 8.53 -18.63 9.54
C THR A 143 8.45 -18.35 8.04
N PHE A 144 8.76 -17.11 7.63
CA PHE A 144 8.90 -16.75 6.22
C PHE A 144 9.95 -17.63 5.53
N GLY A 145 9.67 -18.01 4.28
CA GLY A 145 10.49 -18.93 3.49
C GLY A 145 10.16 -20.41 3.68
N ASP A 146 9.34 -20.78 4.67
CA ASP A 146 8.89 -22.17 4.83
C ASP A 146 8.04 -22.57 3.60
N PRO A 147 8.36 -23.71 2.91
CA PRO A 147 7.67 -24.11 1.69
C PRO A 147 6.21 -24.53 1.90
N ARG A 148 5.79 -24.72 3.14
CA ARG A 148 4.40 -25.05 3.52
C ARG A 148 3.49 -23.83 3.51
N ARG A 149 4.04 -22.60 3.52
CA ARG A 149 3.26 -21.35 3.50
C ARG A 149 2.56 -21.17 2.16
N TYR A 150 1.36 -20.59 2.22
CA TYR A 150 0.60 -20.21 1.04
C TYR A 150 1.25 -19.05 0.28
N TRP A 151 1.84 -18.09 1.00
CA TRP A 151 2.49 -16.92 0.42
C TRP A 151 3.80 -16.58 1.15
N ASN A 152 4.72 -15.96 0.42
CA ASN A 152 5.97 -15.41 0.94
C ASN A 152 6.37 -14.18 0.12
N PHE A 153 7.00 -13.20 0.75
CA PHE A 153 7.61 -12.11 0.02
C PHE A 153 8.74 -12.60 -0.90
N ARG A 154 8.94 -11.87 -2.00
CA ARG A 154 9.96 -12.15 -3.00
C ARG A 154 10.63 -10.87 -3.45
N SER A 155 11.87 -10.98 -3.92
CA SER A 155 12.54 -9.94 -4.70
C SER A 155 11.67 -9.56 -5.89
N LEU A 156 11.65 -8.29 -6.29
CA LEU A 156 10.76 -7.76 -7.32
C LEU A 156 10.93 -8.51 -8.65
N GLY A 157 9.82 -8.81 -9.29
CA GLY A 157 9.77 -9.59 -10.52
C GLY A 157 9.86 -11.11 -10.34
N ARG A 158 9.93 -11.58 -9.08
CA ARG A 158 10.01 -13.00 -8.73
C ARG A 158 8.78 -13.54 -8.00
N GLY A 159 7.79 -12.70 -7.80
CA GLY A 159 6.50 -13.02 -7.20
C GLY A 159 5.37 -13.09 -8.21
N CYS A 160 4.19 -12.66 -7.78
CA CYS A 160 2.96 -12.74 -8.56
C CYS A 160 2.37 -11.36 -8.90
N ILE A 161 2.99 -10.27 -8.46
CA ILE A 161 2.49 -8.92 -8.70
C ILE A 161 2.74 -8.52 -10.16
N ASN A 162 1.70 -8.00 -10.81
CA ASN A 162 1.81 -7.45 -12.16
C ASN A 162 2.23 -5.96 -12.10
N PHE A 163 3.50 -5.73 -12.04
CA PHE A 163 4.06 -4.38 -11.93
C PHE A 163 3.80 -3.52 -13.17
N GLU A 164 3.68 -4.11 -14.36
CA GLU A 164 3.36 -3.33 -15.57
C GLU A 164 2.00 -2.65 -15.43
N GLU A 165 0.97 -3.36 -14.97
CA GLU A 165 -0.35 -2.77 -14.76
C GLU A 165 -0.35 -1.72 -13.63
N ILE A 166 0.49 -1.88 -12.62
CA ILE A 166 0.69 -0.87 -11.58
C ILE A 166 1.27 0.42 -12.19
N ILE A 167 2.32 0.34 -13.00
CA ILE A 167 2.92 1.52 -13.64
C ILE A 167 1.90 2.19 -14.57
N ARG A 168 1.11 1.41 -15.32
CA ARG A 168 0.02 1.96 -16.15
C ARG A 168 -1.01 2.72 -15.32
N ALA A 169 -1.44 2.13 -14.20
CA ALA A 169 -2.40 2.77 -13.30
C ALA A 169 -1.83 4.04 -12.66
N LEU A 170 -0.60 4.01 -12.17
CA LEU A 170 0.07 5.19 -11.61
C LEU A 170 0.22 6.32 -12.63
N ASN A 171 0.58 5.98 -13.87
CA ASN A 171 0.62 6.93 -14.98
C ASN A 171 -0.76 7.52 -15.29
N ALA A 172 -1.80 6.67 -15.28
CA ALA A 172 -3.17 7.10 -15.57
C ALA A 172 -3.72 8.08 -14.53
N ILE A 173 -3.38 7.90 -13.24
CA ILE A 173 -3.77 8.84 -12.18
C ILE A 173 -2.82 10.05 -12.06
N GLY A 174 -1.76 10.11 -12.85
CA GLY A 174 -0.79 11.20 -12.83
C GLY A 174 0.12 11.22 -11.60
N TYR A 175 0.41 10.07 -11.00
CA TYR A 175 1.32 9.97 -9.85
C TYR A 175 2.72 10.45 -10.23
N GLN A 176 3.31 11.32 -9.39
CA GLN A 176 4.64 11.91 -9.60
C GLN A 176 5.59 11.68 -8.42
N GLY A 177 5.17 10.87 -7.46
CA GLY A 177 5.99 10.55 -6.29
C GLY A 177 7.06 9.49 -6.58
N PRO A 178 7.90 9.17 -5.60
CA PRO A 178 8.93 8.14 -5.75
C PRO A 178 8.32 6.73 -5.77
N LEU A 179 8.98 5.82 -6.50
CA LEU A 179 8.77 4.38 -6.43
C LEU A 179 9.83 3.79 -5.50
N SER A 180 9.47 3.52 -4.25
CA SER A 180 10.42 3.03 -3.24
C SER A 180 10.46 1.51 -3.23
N VAL A 181 11.60 0.93 -3.52
CA VAL A 181 11.80 -0.51 -3.35
C VAL A 181 11.75 -0.85 -1.87
N GLU A 182 10.80 -1.68 -1.47
CA GLU A 182 10.78 -2.34 -0.19
C GLU A 182 11.09 -3.82 -0.42
N TRP A 183 12.28 -4.23 -0.01
CA TRP A 183 12.77 -5.57 -0.30
C TRP A 183 12.66 -6.50 0.88
N GLU A 184 11.95 -7.61 0.69
CA GLU A 184 11.87 -8.73 1.61
C GLU A 184 11.89 -10.05 0.83
N ASP A 185 12.94 -10.83 1.00
CA ASP A 185 13.01 -12.22 0.51
C ASP A 185 13.89 -13.04 1.45
N SER A 186 13.29 -13.96 2.18
CA SER A 186 13.99 -14.79 3.18
C SER A 186 14.92 -15.83 2.57
N ALA A 187 14.86 -16.06 1.26
CA ALA A 187 15.64 -17.08 0.56
C ALA A 187 16.71 -16.47 -0.37
N MET A 188 16.90 -15.15 -0.33
CA MET A 188 17.87 -14.45 -1.18
C MET A 188 18.79 -13.56 -0.34
N ASP A 189 20.04 -13.40 -0.79
CA ASP A 189 20.96 -12.42 -0.23
C ASP A 189 20.40 -11.00 -0.41
N ARG A 190 20.39 -10.22 0.67
CA ARG A 190 19.72 -8.90 0.69
C ARG A 190 20.40 -7.87 -0.20
N GLU A 191 21.73 -7.89 -0.31
CA GLU A 191 22.45 -6.91 -1.11
C GLU A 191 22.22 -7.19 -2.60
N HIS A 192 22.25 -8.47 -2.97
CA HIS A 192 21.92 -8.91 -4.33
C HIS A 192 20.45 -8.56 -4.66
N GLY A 193 19.50 -8.95 -3.81
CA GLY A 193 18.08 -8.78 -4.10
C GLY A 193 17.64 -7.31 -4.10
N ALA A 194 18.19 -6.47 -3.21
CA ALA A 194 17.89 -5.04 -3.21
C ALA A 194 18.40 -4.35 -4.49
N LEU A 195 19.61 -4.69 -4.95
CA LEU A 195 20.16 -4.15 -6.19
C LEU A 195 19.33 -4.60 -7.40
N GLU A 196 19.06 -5.91 -7.52
CA GLU A 196 18.23 -6.48 -8.58
C GLU A 196 16.84 -5.81 -8.63
N SER A 197 16.21 -5.61 -7.48
CA SER A 197 14.91 -4.97 -7.38
C SER A 197 14.93 -3.50 -7.84
N CYS A 198 15.97 -2.76 -7.48
CA CYS A 198 16.13 -1.39 -7.97
C CYS A 198 16.34 -1.33 -9.48
N GLU A 199 17.09 -2.27 -10.05
CA GLU A 199 17.28 -2.36 -11.52
C GLU A 199 15.97 -2.75 -12.21
N PHE A 200 15.21 -3.67 -11.65
CA PHE A 200 13.89 -4.06 -12.14
C PHE A 200 12.94 -2.86 -12.22
N VAL A 201 12.81 -2.08 -11.14
CA VAL A 201 11.94 -0.89 -11.13
C VAL A 201 12.36 0.10 -12.21
N LYS A 202 13.66 0.39 -12.35
CA LYS A 202 14.16 1.29 -13.40
C LYS A 202 13.82 0.82 -14.82
N GLN A 203 13.73 -0.47 -15.06
CA GLN A 203 13.40 -1.03 -16.37
C GLN A 203 11.90 -0.90 -16.70
N ILE A 204 11.04 -0.98 -15.69
CA ILE A 204 9.59 -0.93 -15.87
C ILE A 204 8.97 0.45 -15.67
N ASP A 205 9.72 1.42 -15.16
CA ASP A 205 9.28 2.81 -14.95
C ASP A 205 9.26 3.55 -16.29
N PHE A 206 8.27 3.23 -17.12
CA PHE A 206 8.06 3.91 -18.38
C PHE A 206 7.12 5.12 -18.22
N GLN A 207 7.38 6.15 -19.02
CA GLN A 207 6.54 7.33 -19.06
C GLN A 207 5.32 7.11 -19.97
N PRO A 208 4.15 7.72 -19.65
CA PRO A 208 3.01 7.68 -20.55
C PRO A 208 3.33 8.38 -21.87
N SER A 209 2.59 8.05 -22.94
CA SER A 209 2.72 8.75 -24.22
C SER A 209 2.37 10.24 -24.05
N ALA A 210 3.24 11.11 -24.57
CA ALA A 210 2.99 12.55 -24.61
C ALA A 210 1.94 12.96 -25.68
N HIS A 211 1.54 12.03 -26.54
CA HIS A 211 0.61 12.28 -27.64
C HIS A 211 -0.50 11.23 -27.67
N ALA A 212 -1.71 11.65 -28.01
CA ALA A 212 -2.78 10.74 -28.31
C ALA A 212 -2.40 9.85 -29.52
N PHE A 213 -2.81 8.57 -29.49
CA PHE A 213 -2.49 7.60 -30.55
C PHE A 213 -2.92 8.09 -31.95
N ASP A 214 -4.02 8.83 -32.01
CA ASP A 214 -4.66 9.36 -33.21
C ASP A 214 -4.30 10.83 -33.52
N ALA A 215 -3.40 11.44 -32.76
CA ALA A 215 -2.99 12.84 -32.95
C ALA A 215 -2.48 13.13 -34.38
N CYS A 216 -1.93 12.11 -35.06
CA CYS A 216 -1.50 12.25 -36.46
C CYS A 216 -2.66 12.36 -37.46
N PHE A 217 -3.89 12.01 -37.06
CA PHE A 217 -5.09 12.11 -37.89
C PHE A 217 -5.90 13.40 -37.62
N GLU A 218 -5.58 14.15 -36.60
CA GLU A 218 -6.16 15.45 -36.35
C GLU A 218 -5.71 16.42 -37.45
N LYS A 219 -6.65 16.81 -38.31
CA LYS A 219 -6.38 17.80 -39.35
C LYS A 219 -6.05 19.13 -38.67
N LYS A 220 -4.92 19.71 -39.02
CA LYS A 220 -4.56 21.09 -38.71
C LYS A 220 -5.56 22.08 -39.31
#